data_e9db360eb5d40bd82732d3f243872fe5
#
_entry.id   e9db360eb5d40bd82732d3f243872fe5
#
_cell.length_a   1.000
_cell.length_b   1.000
_cell.length_c   1.000
_cell.angle_alpha   90.00
_cell.angle_beta   90.00
_cell.angle_gamma   90.00
#
_symmetry.space_group_name_H-M   'P 1'
#
loop_
_entity.id
_entity.type
_entity.pdbx_description
1 polymer ?
#
loop_
_entity_poly.entity_id
_entity_poly.type
_entity_poly.pdbx_seq_one_letter_code
_entity_poly.pdbx_strand_id
1 'polypeptide(L)'
;MIEVNNLVKRYGDHTAVDHLSFKIEKGKIYGFLGPNGAGKSTTMNMITGYIASTEGTVTIDGHDILEEPEQAKKCIGYLPEMPPLYFDMTVLEYMNFVADLKKIPKDKKKSMVEEVMEMVKISDMRNRLIKNLSKGYRQR
;
A
#
# COMPACT_ATOMS: atom_id res chain seq x y z
N MET A 1 9.81 -10.20 1.60
CA MET A 1 9.40 -10.99 2.80
C MET A 1 8.85 -10.02 3.84
N ILE A 2 7.75 -10.36 4.51
CA ILE A 2 7.20 -9.55 5.60
C ILE A 2 7.22 -10.42 6.87
N GLU A 3 7.76 -9.87 7.95
CA GLU A 3 7.77 -10.53 9.26
C GLU A 3 7.11 -9.61 10.29
N VAL A 4 6.17 -10.17 11.02
CA VAL A 4 5.41 -9.48 12.07
C VAL A 4 5.67 -10.24 13.37
N ASN A 5 6.20 -9.55 14.39
CA ASN A 5 6.60 -10.16 15.65
C ASN A 5 5.93 -9.47 16.84
N ASN A 6 5.11 -10.20 17.57
CA ASN A 6 4.42 -9.77 18.79
C ASN A 6 3.73 -8.40 18.65
N LEU A 7 3.10 -8.18 17.50
CA LEU A 7 2.50 -6.89 17.15
C LEU A 7 1.29 -6.60 18.03
N VAL A 8 1.31 -5.45 18.70
CA VAL A 8 0.22 -4.99 19.57
C VAL A 8 -0.22 -3.58 19.14
N LYS A 9 -1.52 -3.34 19.15
CA LYS A 9 -2.09 -1.99 19.03
C LYS A 9 -3.18 -1.78 20.08
N ARG A 10 -2.95 -0.78 20.93
CA ARG A 10 -3.92 -0.31 21.92
C ARG A 10 -4.38 1.10 21.60
N TYR A 11 -5.66 1.37 21.84
CA TYR A 11 -6.29 2.68 21.79
C TYR A 11 -6.96 2.93 23.15
N GLY A 12 -6.25 3.59 24.07
CA GLY A 12 -6.66 3.65 25.47
C GLY A 12 -6.77 2.23 26.04
N ASP A 13 -7.93 1.89 26.59
CA ASP A 13 -8.20 0.56 27.20
C ASP A 13 -8.58 -0.51 26.18
N HIS A 14 -8.76 -0.14 24.89
CA HIS A 14 -9.14 -1.08 23.84
C HIS A 14 -7.90 -1.64 23.11
N THR A 15 -7.71 -2.95 23.19
CA THR A 15 -6.68 -3.67 22.42
C THR A 15 -7.27 -4.12 21.08
N ALA A 16 -6.86 -3.45 20.02
CA ALA A 16 -7.32 -3.72 18.64
C ALA A 16 -6.52 -4.85 17.96
N VAL A 17 -5.25 -5.02 18.32
CA VAL A 17 -4.39 -6.14 17.89
C VAL A 17 -3.60 -6.59 19.10
N ASP A 18 -3.58 -7.91 19.33
CA ASP A 18 -3.00 -8.51 20.53
C ASP A 18 -1.96 -9.58 20.17
N HIS A 19 -0.68 -9.27 20.39
CA HIS A 19 0.51 -10.11 20.22
C HIS A 19 0.53 -10.96 18.93
N LEU A 20 0.15 -10.33 17.81
CA LEU A 20 0.06 -10.99 16.51
C LEU A 20 1.45 -11.24 15.93
N SER A 21 1.74 -12.49 15.55
CA SER A 21 2.99 -12.88 14.92
C SER A 21 2.73 -13.76 13.72
N PHE A 22 3.36 -13.43 12.56
CA PHE A 22 3.34 -14.24 11.35
C PHE A 22 4.43 -13.81 10.38
N LYS A 23 4.66 -14.65 9.37
CA LYS A 23 5.63 -14.42 8.31
C LYS A 23 5.01 -14.65 6.93
N ILE A 24 5.26 -13.74 6.01
CA ILE A 24 4.83 -13.81 4.62
C ILE A 24 6.07 -13.96 3.74
N GLU A 25 6.17 -15.08 3.03
CA GLU A 25 7.29 -15.38 2.15
C GLU A 25 7.12 -14.72 0.78
N LYS A 26 8.24 -14.43 0.11
CA LYS A 26 8.23 -13.92 -1.27
C LYS A 26 7.60 -14.91 -2.24
N GLY A 27 6.94 -14.39 -3.27
CA GLY A 27 6.39 -15.19 -4.37
C GLY A 27 5.13 -15.97 -4.03
N LYS A 28 4.55 -15.78 -2.83
CA LYS A 28 3.31 -16.43 -2.41
C LYS A 28 2.19 -15.41 -2.23
N ILE A 29 0.96 -15.87 -2.34
CA ILE A 29 -0.26 -15.07 -2.07
C ILE A 29 -0.85 -15.58 -0.76
N TYR A 30 -1.10 -14.67 0.17
CA TYR A 30 -1.70 -14.96 1.47
C TYR A 30 -3.04 -14.24 1.62
N GLY A 31 -4.03 -14.96 2.17
CA GLY A 31 -5.30 -14.38 2.60
C GLY A 31 -5.24 -14.00 4.08
N PHE A 32 -5.54 -12.74 4.40
CA PHE A 32 -5.67 -12.28 5.78
C PHE A 32 -7.15 -12.15 6.14
N LEU A 33 -7.68 -13.17 6.81
CA LEU A 33 -9.11 -13.38 7.06
C LEU A 33 -9.47 -13.16 8.53
N GLY A 34 -10.72 -12.81 8.77
CA GLY A 34 -11.27 -12.64 10.12
C GLY A 34 -12.58 -11.83 10.09
N PRO A 35 -13.38 -11.88 11.16
CA PRO A 35 -14.62 -11.12 11.26
C PRO A 35 -14.38 -9.60 11.25
N ASN A 36 -15.46 -8.82 11.09
CA ASN A 36 -15.37 -7.36 11.24
C ASN A 36 -15.00 -7.02 12.68
N GLY A 37 -14.12 -6.03 12.85
CA GLY A 37 -13.60 -5.66 14.17
C GLY A 37 -12.40 -6.49 14.66
N ALA A 38 -11.97 -7.55 13.95
CA ALA A 38 -10.82 -8.39 14.35
C ALA A 38 -9.44 -7.74 14.17
N GLY A 39 -9.35 -6.42 13.95
CA GLY A 39 -8.07 -5.73 13.82
C GLY A 39 -7.39 -5.82 12.45
N LYS A 40 -8.02 -6.40 11.41
CA LYS A 40 -7.42 -6.60 10.08
C LYS A 40 -6.87 -5.29 9.48
N SER A 41 -7.71 -4.26 9.38
CA SER A 41 -7.32 -2.96 8.84
C SER A 41 -6.25 -2.27 9.69
N THR A 42 -6.35 -2.41 11.02
CA THR A 42 -5.33 -1.91 11.96
C THR A 42 -3.99 -2.58 11.73
N THR A 43 -3.98 -3.90 11.56
CA THR A 43 -2.76 -4.66 11.24
C THR A 43 -2.16 -4.22 9.90
N MET A 44 -2.97 -4.10 8.85
CA MET A 44 -2.50 -3.61 7.54
C MET A 44 -1.92 -2.20 7.63
N ASN A 45 -2.56 -1.30 8.40
CA ASN A 45 -2.06 0.06 8.61
C ASN A 45 -0.70 0.09 9.36
N MET A 46 -0.48 -0.84 10.29
CA MET A 46 0.82 -0.97 10.96
C MET A 46 1.88 -1.54 10.01
N ILE A 47 1.56 -2.58 9.23
CA ILE A 47 2.48 -3.17 8.25
C ILE A 47 2.91 -2.14 7.19
N THR A 48 2.01 -1.28 6.76
CA THR A 48 2.30 -0.25 5.75
C THR A 48 2.91 1.04 6.33
N GLY A 49 3.07 1.10 7.66
CA GLY A 49 3.62 2.27 8.35
C GLY A 49 2.71 3.50 8.30
N TYR A 50 1.38 3.28 8.16
CA TYR A 50 0.38 4.34 8.26
C TYR A 50 0.11 4.73 9.71
N ILE A 51 0.16 3.76 10.63
CA ILE A 51 0.12 3.96 12.08
C ILE A 51 1.26 3.19 12.74
N ALA A 52 1.80 3.69 13.84
CA ALA A 52 2.77 2.98 14.66
C ALA A 52 2.11 1.88 15.50
N SER A 53 2.81 0.78 15.72
CA SER A 53 2.44 -0.23 16.74
C SER A 53 2.60 0.34 18.16
N THR A 54 1.88 -0.25 19.12
CA THR A 54 2.13 0.02 20.56
C THR A 54 3.32 -0.81 21.05
N GLU A 55 3.39 -2.07 20.59
CA GLU A 55 4.49 -3.00 20.88
C GLU A 55 4.72 -3.91 19.67
N GLY A 56 5.86 -4.59 19.65
CA GLY A 56 6.24 -5.49 18.57
C GLY A 56 6.83 -4.78 17.37
N THR A 57 7.26 -5.57 16.38
CA THR A 57 7.99 -5.08 15.21
C THR A 57 7.37 -5.60 13.91
N VAL A 58 7.54 -4.82 12.85
CA VAL A 58 7.24 -5.23 11.48
C VAL A 58 8.47 -4.98 10.63
N THR A 59 8.99 -6.01 9.98
CA THR A 59 10.10 -5.87 9.03
C THR A 59 9.65 -6.25 7.63
N ILE A 60 10.10 -5.48 6.63
CA ILE A 60 9.82 -5.68 5.22
C ILE A 60 11.12 -5.77 4.46
N ASP A 61 11.40 -6.95 3.92
CA ASP A 61 12.68 -7.27 3.30
C ASP A 61 13.90 -6.96 4.18
N GLY A 62 13.76 -7.14 5.51
CA GLY A 62 14.79 -6.88 6.49
C GLY A 62 14.82 -5.46 7.06
N HIS A 63 14.01 -4.53 6.54
CA HIS A 63 13.91 -3.15 7.04
C HIS A 63 12.74 -3.01 8.00
N ASP A 64 13.01 -2.50 9.20
CA ASP A 64 11.94 -2.20 10.17
C ASP A 64 11.12 -1.00 9.70
N ILE A 65 9.78 -1.12 9.78
CA ILE A 65 8.87 -0.09 9.26
C ILE A 65 8.89 1.21 10.06
N LEU A 66 9.32 1.19 11.31
CA LEU A 66 9.42 2.37 12.18
C LEU A 66 10.81 2.97 12.18
N GLU A 67 11.85 2.13 12.21
CA GLU A 67 13.26 2.57 12.28
C GLU A 67 13.81 2.95 10.90
N GLU A 68 13.42 2.22 9.84
CA GLU A 68 13.87 2.42 8.46
C GLU A 68 12.68 2.64 7.48
N PRO A 69 11.78 3.60 7.75
CA PRO A 69 10.51 3.72 7.02
C PRO A 69 10.66 3.98 5.52
N GLU A 70 11.70 4.69 5.09
CA GLU A 70 11.93 4.94 3.66
C GLU A 70 12.33 3.67 2.91
N GLN A 71 13.20 2.85 3.48
CA GLN A 71 13.65 1.60 2.91
C GLN A 71 12.52 0.57 2.87
N ALA A 72 11.84 0.39 4.00
CA ALA A 72 10.69 -0.51 4.10
C ALA A 72 9.58 -0.14 3.10
N LYS A 73 9.21 1.15 3.00
CA LYS A 73 8.15 1.62 2.09
C LYS A 73 8.51 1.51 0.60
N LYS A 74 9.79 1.51 0.24
CA LYS A 74 10.22 1.23 -1.14
C LYS A 74 9.91 -0.23 -1.56
N CYS A 75 9.85 -1.14 -0.61
CA CYS A 75 9.56 -2.56 -0.83
C CYS A 75 8.05 -2.87 -0.83
N ILE A 76 7.16 -1.87 -0.63
CA ILE A 76 5.72 -2.05 -0.52
C ILE A 76 5.00 -1.40 -1.71
N GLY A 77 4.06 -2.14 -2.32
CA GLY A 77 2.91 -1.58 -3.03
C GLY A 77 1.67 -1.76 -2.16
N TYR A 78 0.91 -0.69 -1.94
CA TYR A 78 -0.29 -0.74 -1.11
C TYR A 78 -1.48 -0.12 -1.82
N LEU A 79 -2.56 -0.87 -1.93
CA LEU A 79 -3.86 -0.40 -2.41
C LEU A 79 -4.86 -0.49 -1.26
N PRO A 80 -5.26 0.63 -0.64
CA PRO A 80 -6.31 0.64 0.38
C PRO A 80 -7.69 0.42 -0.25
N GLU A 81 -8.68 0.07 0.57
CA GLU A 81 -10.08 -0.12 0.14
C GLU A 81 -10.64 1.12 -0.57
N MET A 82 -10.30 2.31 -0.08
CA MET A 82 -10.59 3.59 -0.73
C MET A 82 -9.27 4.28 -1.08
N PRO A 83 -8.78 4.14 -2.32
CA PRO A 83 -7.54 4.77 -2.71
C PRO A 83 -7.68 6.31 -2.72
N PRO A 84 -6.70 7.03 -2.15
CA PRO A 84 -6.70 8.49 -2.11
C PRO A 84 -6.35 9.07 -3.49
N LEU A 85 -7.36 9.21 -4.35
CA LEU A 85 -7.18 9.70 -5.71
C LEU A 85 -7.45 11.21 -5.80
N TYR A 86 -6.70 11.90 -6.65
CA TYR A 86 -6.97 13.29 -7.01
C TYR A 86 -7.95 13.33 -8.19
N PHE A 87 -9.22 13.54 -7.88
CA PHE A 87 -10.34 13.41 -8.82
C PHE A 87 -10.31 14.41 -9.99
N ASP A 88 -9.62 15.53 -9.84
CA ASP A 88 -9.49 16.58 -10.87
C ASP A 88 -8.25 16.40 -11.75
N MET A 89 -7.45 15.38 -11.50
CA MET A 89 -6.37 14.95 -12.41
C MET A 89 -6.90 13.98 -13.46
N THR A 90 -6.27 13.98 -14.63
CA THR A 90 -6.38 12.89 -15.60
C THR A 90 -5.62 11.66 -15.08
N VAL A 91 -5.92 10.49 -15.63
CA VAL A 91 -5.19 9.26 -15.31
C VAL A 91 -3.67 9.44 -15.53
N LEU A 92 -3.28 10.00 -16.67
CA LEU A 92 -1.87 10.19 -17.00
C LEU A 92 -1.17 11.17 -16.04
N GLU A 93 -1.83 12.26 -15.66
CA GLU A 93 -1.29 13.23 -14.68
C GLU A 93 -1.08 12.56 -13.34
N TYR A 94 -2.05 11.79 -12.86
CA TYR A 94 -1.96 11.06 -11.60
C TYR A 94 -0.84 10.01 -11.62
N MET A 95 -0.73 9.22 -12.70
CA MET A 95 0.35 8.24 -12.85
C MET A 95 1.73 8.89 -12.85
N ASN A 96 1.89 10.03 -13.52
CA ASN A 96 3.12 10.80 -13.48
C ASN A 96 3.42 11.36 -12.09
N PHE A 97 2.41 11.84 -11.38
CA PHE A 97 2.54 12.31 -9.99
C PHE A 97 3.00 11.18 -9.05
N VAL A 98 2.39 10.00 -9.16
CA VAL A 98 2.81 8.83 -8.36
C VAL A 98 4.24 8.39 -8.69
N ALA A 99 4.62 8.42 -9.97
CA ALA A 99 5.99 8.12 -10.40
C ALA A 99 7.02 9.10 -9.80
N ASP A 100 6.66 10.39 -9.68
CA ASP A 100 7.51 11.40 -9.01
C ASP A 100 7.61 11.13 -7.51
N LEU A 101 6.51 10.81 -6.84
CA LEU A 101 6.52 10.43 -5.42
C LEU A 101 7.39 9.19 -5.15
N LYS A 102 7.36 8.22 -6.08
CA LYS A 102 8.22 7.02 -6.02
C LYS A 102 9.66 7.28 -6.45
N LYS A 103 10.02 8.53 -6.77
CA LYS A 103 11.37 8.96 -7.21
C LYS A 103 11.87 8.15 -8.41
N ILE A 104 10.96 7.81 -9.37
CA ILE A 104 11.34 7.14 -10.61
C ILE A 104 12.21 8.07 -11.45
N PRO A 105 13.37 7.60 -11.96
CA PRO A 105 14.25 8.40 -12.81
C PRO A 105 13.53 8.93 -14.05
N LYS A 106 13.80 10.20 -14.42
CA LYS A 106 13.10 10.89 -15.50
C LYS A 106 13.20 10.20 -16.86
N ASP A 107 14.34 9.58 -17.13
CA ASP A 107 14.60 8.82 -18.36
C ASP A 107 13.76 7.53 -18.46
N LYS A 108 13.36 6.95 -17.34
CA LYS A 108 12.55 5.72 -17.26
C LYS A 108 11.07 5.98 -17.00
N LYS A 109 10.72 7.18 -16.51
CA LYS A 109 9.38 7.51 -16.05
C LYS A 109 8.31 7.24 -17.11
N LYS A 110 8.53 7.74 -18.34
CA LYS A 110 7.55 7.60 -19.42
C LYS A 110 7.28 6.14 -19.78
N SER A 111 8.32 5.35 -19.99
CA SER A 111 8.18 3.93 -20.36
C SER A 111 7.53 3.12 -19.23
N MET A 112 7.91 3.35 -17.97
CA MET A 112 7.33 2.65 -16.83
C MET A 112 5.85 3.01 -16.60
N VAL A 113 5.47 4.27 -16.78
CA VAL A 113 4.06 4.68 -16.68
C VAL A 113 3.24 4.01 -17.78
N GLU A 114 3.71 3.99 -19.02
CA GLU A 114 3.03 3.32 -20.13
C GLU A 114 2.89 1.81 -19.87
N GLU A 115 3.96 1.15 -19.48
CA GLU A 115 3.96 -0.29 -19.14
C GLU A 115 2.95 -0.65 -18.05
N VAL A 116 2.92 0.13 -16.95
CA VAL A 116 1.96 -0.11 -15.86
C VAL A 116 0.53 0.13 -16.32
N MET A 117 0.26 1.18 -17.11
CA MET A 117 -1.07 1.45 -17.65
C MET A 117 -1.58 0.33 -18.57
N GLU A 118 -0.71 -0.27 -19.36
CA GLU A 118 -1.03 -1.44 -20.19
C GLU A 118 -1.30 -2.68 -19.33
N MET A 119 -0.44 -2.94 -18.34
CA MET A 119 -0.55 -4.07 -17.42
C MET A 119 -1.91 -4.09 -16.70
N VAL A 120 -2.37 -2.93 -16.21
CA VAL A 120 -3.66 -2.81 -15.52
C VAL A 120 -4.82 -2.46 -16.47
N LYS A 121 -4.58 -2.38 -17.78
CA LYS A 121 -5.58 -2.15 -18.85
C LYS A 121 -6.38 -0.86 -18.66
N ILE A 122 -5.68 0.26 -18.51
CA ILE A 122 -6.28 1.60 -18.39
C ILE A 122 -5.73 2.60 -19.43
N SER A 123 -4.96 2.15 -20.41
CA SER A 123 -4.32 3.01 -21.41
C SER A 123 -5.33 3.81 -22.24
N ASP A 124 -6.52 3.26 -22.49
CA ASP A 124 -7.64 3.91 -23.18
C ASP A 124 -8.24 5.07 -22.38
N MET A 125 -8.05 5.09 -21.06
CA MET A 125 -8.55 6.13 -20.15
C MET A 125 -7.52 7.23 -19.82
N ARG A 126 -6.33 7.19 -20.41
CA ARG A 126 -5.17 8.03 -20.05
C ARG A 126 -5.47 9.54 -19.93
N ASN A 127 -6.30 10.06 -20.81
CA ASN A 127 -6.64 11.47 -20.87
C ASN A 127 -7.96 11.81 -20.15
N ARG A 128 -8.58 10.83 -19.50
CA ARG A 128 -9.86 11.02 -18.83
C ARG A 128 -9.64 11.48 -17.40
N LEU A 129 -10.47 12.41 -16.92
CA LEU A 129 -10.46 12.81 -15.52
C LEU A 129 -10.87 11.63 -14.63
N ILE A 130 -10.17 11.45 -13.51
CA ILE A 130 -10.40 10.34 -12.56
C ILE A 130 -11.82 10.36 -12.02
N LYS A 131 -12.42 11.53 -11.78
CA LYS A 131 -13.83 11.65 -11.35
C LYS A 131 -14.82 11.01 -12.33
N ASN A 132 -14.49 10.94 -13.59
CA ASN A 132 -15.34 10.39 -14.66
C ASN A 132 -15.13 8.88 -14.88
N LEU A 133 -14.27 8.23 -14.08
CA LEU A 133 -14.04 6.80 -14.16
C LEU A 133 -15.04 6.02 -13.29
N SER A 134 -15.39 4.81 -13.72
CA SER A 134 -16.14 3.87 -12.88
C SER A 134 -15.31 3.44 -11.67
N LYS A 135 -15.98 2.91 -10.62
CA LYS A 135 -15.30 2.35 -9.45
C LYS A 135 -14.23 1.31 -9.84
N GLY A 136 -14.54 0.42 -10.80
CA GLY A 136 -13.61 -0.61 -11.26
C GLY A 136 -12.36 -0.03 -11.94
N TYR A 137 -12.50 1.01 -12.78
CA TYR A 137 -11.35 1.70 -13.38
C TYR A 137 -10.51 2.44 -12.33
N ARG A 138 -11.14 3.02 -11.30
CA ARG A 138 -10.42 3.69 -10.22
C ARG A 138 -9.63 2.74 -9.31
N GLN A 139 -10.00 1.47 -9.26
CA GLN A 139 -9.30 0.44 -8.48
C GLN A 139 -8.17 -0.25 -9.25
N ARG A 140 -8.10 -0.10 -10.56
CA ARG A 140 -6.98 -0.54 -11.40
C ARG A 140 -5.82 0.43 -11.32
#